data_7dd06dcb39bc4e0d0411f6d4acb19997
#
_entry.id   7dd06dcb39bc4e0d0411f6d4acb19997
#
_cell.length_a   1.000
_cell.length_b   1.000
_cell.length_c   1.000
_cell.angle_alpha   90.00
_cell.angle_beta   90.00
_cell.angle_gamma   90.00
#
_symmetry.space_group_name_H-M   'P 1'
#
loop_
_entity.id
_entity.type
_entity.pdbx_description
1 polymer ?
#
loop_
_entity_poly.entity_id
_entity_poly.type
_entity_poly.pdbx_seq_one_letter_code
_entity_poly.pdbx_strand_id
1 'polypeptide(L)'
;MPHPLFRLGNRLALCASMVREGTKLADVGTDHAYLPIWLARKGRVSSAIAADVKPLPLRSAEQNIRRYHVEEQVTTRLSDGLRALSPDEADDIVLAGMGGELIIRLIGEAPWLKAGDKRLILQPMTSAEELRRFLEREGFAILREQAAEEDGHVYSVMLVEYCPAQAGGGELYPYIGKLDGFTPESRAYIAKCARRLSKKAQGMRLSGNVEEASSLQMILEKLQQLCETNNEKGGLVMATVGQFYDFIDAFAPFHTAMGFDNPGLLVGARDTEVRSVLFALDITPQVVREAAEMGAQLIVSHHPVI
;
A
#
# COMPACT_ATOMS: atom_id res chain seq x y z
N MET A 1 -30.23 12.63 11.66
CA MET A 1 -29.74 11.64 10.70
C MET A 1 -28.21 11.69 10.70
N PRO A 2 -27.50 10.57 10.68
CA PRO A 2 -26.05 10.59 10.63
C PRO A 2 -25.57 11.30 9.38
N HIS A 3 -24.54 12.13 9.51
CA HIS A 3 -23.93 12.83 8.38
C HIS A 3 -23.43 11.84 7.33
N PRO A 4 -23.65 12.04 6.03
CA PRO A 4 -23.14 11.14 5.00
C PRO A 4 -21.61 11.09 5.09
N LEU A 5 -21.05 9.88 4.92
CA LEU A 5 -19.61 9.69 4.98
C LEU A 5 -18.95 10.33 3.74
N PHE A 6 -17.90 11.08 3.97
CA PHE A 6 -17.10 11.70 2.91
C PHE A 6 -16.27 10.65 2.15
N ARG A 7 -15.80 11.01 0.97
CA ARG A 7 -14.85 10.22 0.19
C ARG A 7 -13.43 10.63 0.56
N LEU A 8 -12.58 9.66 0.83
CA LEU A 8 -11.14 9.91 1.00
C LEU A 8 -10.51 10.27 -0.36
N GLY A 9 -9.52 11.17 -0.36
CA GLY A 9 -8.61 11.33 -1.50
C GLY A 9 -7.83 10.04 -1.80
N ASN A 10 -7.35 9.92 -3.03
CA ASN A 10 -6.73 8.67 -3.50
C ASN A 10 -5.57 8.20 -2.61
N ARG A 11 -4.74 9.11 -2.14
CA ARG A 11 -3.62 8.87 -1.25
C ARG A 11 -4.06 8.28 0.10
N LEU A 12 -5.03 8.89 0.77
CA LEU A 12 -5.56 8.39 2.04
C LEU A 12 -6.39 7.12 1.85
N ALA A 13 -7.11 6.98 0.73
CA ALA A 13 -7.83 5.76 0.40
C ALA A 13 -6.86 4.57 0.23
N LEU A 14 -5.70 4.81 -0.38
CA LEU A 14 -4.65 3.80 -0.47
C LEU A 14 -4.06 3.46 0.90
N CYS A 15 -3.81 4.44 1.78
CA CYS A 15 -3.43 4.17 3.18
C CYS A 15 -4.49 3.31 3.89
N ALA A 16 -5.77 3.68 3.77
CA ALA A 16 -6.88 2.93 4.37
C ALA A 16 -6.94 1.47 3.89
N SER A 17 -6.61 1.21 2.62
CA SER A 17 -6.62 -0.15 2.06
C SER A 17 -5.54 -1.08 2.66
N MET A 18 -4.52 -0.51 3.30
CA MET A 18 -3.41 -1.25 3.90
C MET A 18 -3.59 -1.50 5.41
N VAL A 19 -4.57 -0.85 6.04
CA VAL A 19 -4.92 -1.05 7.46
C VAL A 19 -5.63 -2.40 7.61
N ARG A 20 -5.21 -3.21 8.58
CA ARG A 20 -5.84 -4.51 8.90
C ARG A 20 -7.25 -4.31 9.51
N GLU A 21 -8.12 -5.27 9.30
CA GLU A 21 -9.46 -5.26 9.89
C GLU A 21 -9.43 -5.60 11.38
N GLY A 22 -10.25 -4.90 12.17
CA GLY A 22 -10.40 -5.15 13.59
C GLY A 22 -9.24 -4.68 14.48
N THR A 23 -8.22 -4.05 13.93
CA THR A 23 -7.04 -3.59 14.67
C THR A 23 -7.25 -2.25 15.38
N LYS A 24 -6.36 -1.93 16.32
CA LYS A 24 -6.21 -0.61 16.91
C LYS A 24 -5.32 0.23 16.00
N LEU A 25 -5.81 1.41 15.60
CA LEU A 25 -5.11 2.30 14.70
C LEU A 25 -4.51 3.49 15.45
N ALA A 26 -3.29 3.91 15.10
CA ALA A 26 -2.78 5.25 15.38
C ALA A 26 -2.56 6.00 14.07
N ASP A 27 -3.24 7.13 13.88
CA ASP A 27 -3.02 8.06 12.77
C ASP A 27 -2.27 9.29 13.29
N VAL A 28 -0.98 9.40 12.94
CA VAL A 28 -0.06 10.39 13.50
C VAL A 28 0.19 11.52 12.49
N GLY A 29 -0.05 12.74 12.90
CA GLY A 29 -0.13 13.91 12.02
C GLY A 29 -1.50 14.01 11.36
N THR A 30 -2.55 13.76 12.15
CA THR A 30 -3.90 13.45 11.64
C THR A 30 -4.66 14.65 11.05
N ASP A 31 -4.22 15.87 11.18
CA ASP A 31 -4.87 17.13 10.77
C ASP A 31 -6.38 17.22 11.13
N HIS A 32 -7.27 16.50 10.44
CA HIS A 32 -8.74 16.54 10.62
C HIS A 32 -9.35 15.20 11.03
N ALA A 33 -8.57 14.17 11.32
CA ALA A 33 -8.99 12.79 11.62
C ALA A 33 -9.82 12.12 10.51
N TYR A 34 -9.65 12.51 9.25
CA TYR A 34 -10.44 11.92 8.16
C TYR A 34 -10.20 10.42 8.01
N LEU A 35 -8.97 9.95 8.08
CA LEU A 35 -8.65 8.54 7.92
C LEU A 35 -9.23 7.68 9.06
N PRO A 36 -8.98 7.99 10.36
CA PRO A 36 -9.55 7.20 11.46
C PRO A 36 -11.08 7.25 11.50
N ILE A 37 -11.71 8.40 11.22
CA ILE A 37 -13.17 8.52 11.14
C ILE A 37 -13.72 7.62 10.04
N TRP A 38 -13.11 7.63 8.85
CA TRP A 38 -13.57 6.83 7.72
C TRP A 38 -13.47 5.33 8.03
N LEU A 39 -12.35 4.89 8.62
CA LEU A 39 -12.14 3.49 8.99
C LEU A 39 -13.11 3.04 10.10
N ALA A 40 -13.33 3.85 11.13
CA ALA A 40 -14.30 3.58 12.20
C ALA A 40 -15.73 3.48 11.65
N ARG A 41 -16.17 4.44 10.82
CA ARG A 41 -17.49 4.42 10.17
C ARG A 41 -17.71 3.23 9.24
N LYS A 42 -16.63 2.67 8.70
CA LYS A 42 -16.67 1.43 7.88
C LYS A 42 -16.55 0.15 8.72
N GLY A 43 -16.42 0.26 10.04
CA GLY A 43 -16.22 -0.89 10.92
C GLY A 43 -14.89 -1.63 10.70
N ARG A 44 -13.89 -0.94 10.10
CA ARG A 44 -12.60 -1.52 9.73
C ARG A 44 -11.62 -1.60 10.91
N VAL A 45 -11.77 -0.77 11.92
CA VAL A 45 -10.90 -0.72 13.09
C VAL A 45 -11.72 -0.88 14.37
N SER A 46 -11.14 -1.50 15.39
CA SER A 46 -11.76 -1.64 16.72
C SER A 46 -11.72 -0.32 17.49
N SER A 47 -10.62 0.42 17.37
CA SER A 47 -10.44 1.75 17.93
C SER A 47 -9.39 2.52 17.11
N ALA A 48 -9.37 3.84 17.25
CA ALA A 48 -8.36 4.67 16.60
C ALA A 48 -7.95 5.87 17.49
N ILE A 49 -6.67 6.22 17.41
CA ILE A 49 -6.11 7.43 18.01
C ILE A 49 -5.70 8.36 16.88
N ALA A 50 -6.30 9.54 16.85
CA ALA A 50 -5.93 10.64 15.96
C ALA A 50 -4.93 11.54 16.72
N ALA A 51 -3.65 11.43 16.39
CA ALA A 51 -2.58 12.16 17.09
C ALA A 51 -2.02 13.30 16.24
N ASP A 52 -1.74 14.43 16.87
CA ASP A 52 -1.02 15.55 16.26
C ASP A 52 -0.21 16.31 17.31
N VAL A 53 0.86 16.98 16.87
CA VAL A 53 1.71 17.82 17.73
C VAL A 53 1.08 19.18 18.00
N LYS A 54 0.12 19.61 17.19
CA LYS A 54 -0.52 20.92 17.29
C LYS A 54 -1.93 20.82 17.84
N PRO A 55 -2.34 21.70 18.79
CA PRO A 55 -3.68 21.67 19.36
C PRO A 55 -4.79 22.06 18.37
N LEU A 56 -4.51 22.89 17.38
CA LEU A 56 -5.54 23.36 16.44
C LEU A 56 -6.05 22.25 15.51
N PRO A 57 -5.19 21.44 14.85
CA PRO A 57 -5.64 20.27 14.12
C PRO A 57 -6.48 19.31 14.98
N LEU A 58 -6.07 19.07 16.24
CA LEU A 58 -6.83 18.19 17.14
C LEU A 58 -8.24 18.73 17.47
N ARG A 59 -8.41 20.04 17.61
CA ARG A 59 -9.76 20.62 17.76
C ARG A 59 -10.63 20.36 16.55
N SER A 60 -10.08 20.50 15.35
CA SER A 60 -10.78 20.17 14.11
C SER A 60 -11.13 18.67 14.03
N ALA A 61 -10.18 17.82 14.44
CA ALA A 61 -10.39 16.37 14.55
C ALA A 61 -11.53 16.03 15.52
N GLU A 62 -11.56 16.63 16.73
CA GLU A 62 -12.63 16.45 17.72
C GLU A 62 -14.01 16.85 17.19
N GLN A 63 -14.08 17.99 16.48
CA GLN A 63 -15.32 18.45 15.87
C GLN A 63 -15.83 17.46 14.81
N ASN A 64 -14.92 16.93 13.98
CA ASN A 64 -15.26 15.93 12.98
C ASN A 64 -15.66 14.59 13.63
N ILE A 65 -14.94 14.11 14.64
CA ILE A 65 -15.27 12.88 15.38
C ILE A 65 -16.72 12.95 15.90
N ARG A 66 -17.10 14.06 16.56
CA ARG A 66 -18.48 14.30 17.03
C ARG A 66 -19.48 14.38 15.86
N ARG A 67 -19.13 15.11 14.80
CA ARG A 67 -19.98 15.26 13.61
C ARG A 67 -20.34 13.96 12.95
N TYR A 68 -19.40 12.99 12.94
CA TYR A 68 -19.59 11.67 12.33
C TYR A 68 -19.99 10.58 13.32
N HIS A 69 -20.22 10.92 14.60
CA HIS A 69 -20.68 10.01 15.67
C HIS A 69 -19.77 8.77 15.82
N VAL A 70 -18.47 9.01 16.02
CA VAL A 70 -17.47 7.94 16.23
C VAL A 70 -16.66 8.15 17.52
N GLU A 71 -17.19 8.91 18.49
CA GLU A 71 -16.51 9.27 19.74
C GLU A 71 -16.16 8.04 20.59
N GLU A 72 -16.92 6.96 20.49
CA GLU A 72 -16.65 5.71 21.20
C GLU A 72 -15.47 4.94 20.61
N GLN A 73 -15.13 5.18 19.33
CA GLN A 73 -14.09 4.45 18.61
C GLN A 73 -12.86 5.29 18.31
N VAL A 74 -13.00 6.61 18.16
CA VAL A 74 -11.92 7.52 17.75
C VAL A 74 -11.66 8.56 18.84
N THR A 75 -10.45 8.59 19.36
CA THR A 75 -9.99 9.57 20.33
C THR A 75 -8.88 10.45 19.76
N THR A 76 -8.69 11.65 20.32
CA THR A 76 -7.59 12.53 19.95
C THR A 76 -6.45 12.45 20.96
N ARG A 77 -5.22 12.65 20.50
CA ARG A 77 -4.03 12.66 21.36
C ARG A 77 -3.06 13.78 20.95
N LEU A 78 -2.74 14.69 21.88
CA LEU A 78 -1.64 15.64 21.66
C LEU A 78 -0.31 14.90 21.86
N SER A 79 0.47 14.76 20.77
CA SER A 79 1.71 13.97 20.77
C SER A 79 2.72 14.51 19.77
N ASP A 80 3.98 14.64 20.17
CA ASP A 80 5.09 14.78 19.22
C ASP A 80 5.43 13.38 18.66
N GLY A 81 4.83 13.08 17.51
CA GLY A 81 4.91 11.78 16.91
C GLY A 81 4.30 10.68 17.78
N LEU A 82 5.08 9.65 18.09
CA LEU A 82 4.65 8.45 18.82
C LEU A 82 4.90 8.52 20.33
N ARG A 83 5.45 9.64 20.86
CA ARG A 83 5.92 9.74 22.26
C ARG A 83 4.82 9.58 23.30
N ALA A 84 3.60 10.01 23.00
CA ALA A 84 2.46 9.90 23.92
C ALA A 84 1.58 8.68 23.62
N LEU A 85 2.08 7.69 22.88
CA LEU A 85 1.42 6.44 22.54
C LEU A 85 2.14 5.26 23.19
N SER A 86 1.37 4.34 23.76
CA SER A 86 1.90 3.08 24.29
C SER A 86 1.80 1.96 23.26
N PRO A 87 2.69 0.96 23.29
CA PRO A 87 2.70 -0.14 22.32
C PRO A 87 1.39 -0.92 22.22
N ASP A 88 0.64 -1.03 23.31
CA ASP A 88 -0.64 -1.74 23.39
C ASP A 88 -1.83 -0.92 22.87
N GLU A 89 -1.65 0.37 22.59
CA GLU A 89 -2.69 1.25 22.07
C GLU A 89 -2.83 1.20 20.53
N ALA A 90 -1.83 0.69 19.81
CA ALA A 90 -1.85 0.64 18.35
C ALA A 90 -1.20 -0.62 17.80
N ASP A 91 -1.90 -1.29 16.89
CA ASP A 91 -1.41 -2.42 16.09
C ASP A 91 -0.94 -1.93 14.71
N ASP A 92 -1.69 -1.03 14.11
CA ASP A 92 -1.38 -0.37 12.84
C ASP A 92 -1.12 1.12 13.06
N ILE A 93 -0.03 1.62 12.52
CA ILE A 93 0.42 3.00 12.67
C ILE A 93 0.51 3.65 11.30
N VAL A 94 -0.23 4.72 11.09
CA VAL A 94 -0.18 5.52 9.86
C VAL A 94 0.65 6.78 10.09
N LEU A 95 1.66 6.98 9.25
CA LEU A 95 2.48 8.18 9.15
C LEU A 95 2.35 8.71 7.72
N ALA A 96 1.33 9.54 7.47
CA ALA A 96 0.98 10.00 6.13
C ALA A 96 1.04 11.53 5.99
N GLY A 97 1.39 12.01 4.80
CA GLY A 97 1.39 13.45 4.50
C GLY A 97 2.55 14.23 5.09
N MET A 98 3.64 13.57 5.47
CA MET A 98 4.81 14.22 6.09
C MET A 98 6.11 13.91 5.32
N GLY A 99 7.17 14.68 5.55
CA GLY A 99 8.48 14.42 4.93
C GLY A 99 9.09 13.11 5.43
N GLY A 100 9.80 12.40 4.54
CA GLY A 100 10.47 11.15 4.88
C GLY A 100 11.46 11.28 6.03
N GLU A 101 12.17 12.40 6.15
CA GLU A 101 13.08 12.68 7.27
C GLU A 101 12.34 12.73 8.62
N LEU A 102 11.13 13.31 8.63
CA LEU A 102 10.29 13.31 9.83
C LEU A 102 9.83 11.90 10.17
N ILE A 103 9.41 11.12 9.18
CA ILE A 103 9.03 9.70 9.38
C ILE A 103 10.20 8.91 9.95
N ILE A 104 11.42 9.09 9.41
CA ILE A 104 12.65 8.46 9.91
C ILE A 104 12.87 8.78 11.39
N ARG A 105 12.76 10.06 11.76
CA ARG A 105 12.90 10.48 13.16
C ARG A 105 11.86 9.80 14.06
N LEU A 106 10.59 9.81 13.65
CA LEU A 106 9.50 9.23 14.45
C LEU A 106 9.65 7.74 14.67
N ILE A 107 10.05 6.98 13.63
CA ILE A 107 10.31 5.55 13.74
C ILE A 107 11.54 5.30 14.63
N GLY A 108 12.61 6.07 14.47
CA GLY A 108 13.82 5.93 15.28
C GLY A 108 13.62 6.22 16.77
N GLU A 109 12.67 7.10 17.12
CA GLU A 109 12.31 7.44 18.50
C GLU A 109 11.36 6.42 19.16
N ALA A 110 10.84 5.43 18.44
CA ALA A 110 9.86 4.46 18.90
C ALA A 110 10.36 3.01 18.73
N PRO A 111 11.32 2.53 19.55
CA PRO A 111 11.90 1.18 19.41
C PRO A 111 10.86 0.05 19.48
N TRP A 112 9.72 0.28 20.13
CA TRP A 112 8.62 -0.68 20.24
C TRP A 112 7.98 -1.03 18.89
N LEU A 113 8.18 -0.23 17.84
CA LEU A 113 7.76 -0.55 16.48
C LEU A 113 8.48 -1.79 15.88
N LYS A 114 9.57 -2.22 16.50
CA LYS A 114 10.28 -3.46 16.15
C LYS A 114 9.62 -4.73 16.73
N ALA A 115 8.48 -4.60 17.39
CA ALA A 115 7.67 -5.75 17.77
C ALA A 115 7.00 -6.36 16.53
N GLY A 116 6.97 -7.71 16.45
CA GLY A 116 6.52 -8.41 15.25
C GLY A 116 5.01 -8.34 14.95
N ASP A 117 4.23 -7.70 15.81
CA ASP A 117 2.79 -7.48 15.66
C ASP A 117 2.44 -6.10 15.07
N LYS A 118 3.42 -5.18 14.97
CA LYS A 118 3.23 -3.81 14.52
C LYS A 118 3.34 -3.69 13.01
N ARG A 119 2.39 -2.95 12.44
CA ARG A 119 2.37 -2.60 11.01
C ARG A 119 2.44 -1.10 10.82
N LEU A 120 3.30 -0.65 9.93
CA LEU A 120 3.44 0.75 9.57
C LEU A 120 2.86 0.97 8.17
N ILE A 121 2.06 2.01 8.01
CA ILE A 121 1.58 2.49 6.72
C ILE A 121 2.20 3.88 6.52
N LEU A 122 3.19 3.97 5.65
CA LEU A 122 4.01 5.15 5.48
C LEU A 122 3.71 5.83 4.15
N GLN A 123 3.40 7.13 4.20
CA GLN A 123 3.21 7.92 2.99
C GLN A 123 4.09 9.18 3.04
N PRO A 124 5.32 9.10 2.55
CA PRO A 124 6.24 10.25 2.50
C PRO A 124 5.84 11.22 1.39
N MET A 125 5.87 12.53 1.68
CA MET A 125 5.71 13.60 0.70
C MET A 125 7.04 13.92 -0.01
N THR A 126 8.15 13.78 0.71
CA THR A 126 9.53 14.03 0.27
C THR A 126 10.46 12.96 0.82
N SER A 127 11.72 12.93 0.39
CA SER A 127 12.78 12.07 0.97
C SER A 127 12.42 10.58 1.09
N ALA A 128 11.67 10.06 0.12
CA ALA A 128 11.27 8.64 0.12
C ALA A 128 12.47 7.70 -0.08
N GLU A 129 13.51 8.14 -0.78
CA GLU A 129 14.75 7.41 -0.98
C GLU A 129 15.48 7.20 0.35
N GLU A 130 15.64 8.25 1.11
CA GLU A 130 16.28 8.25 2.43
C GLU A 130 15.49 7.38 3.41
N LEU A 131 14.16 7.46 3.35
CA LEU A 131 13.27 6.62 4.16
C LEU A 131 13.47 5.13 3.84
N ARG A 132 13.49 4.73 2.56
CA ARG A 132 13.71 3.32 2.19
C ARG A 132 15.08 2.80 2.64
N ARG A 133 16.15 3.60 2.50
CA ARG A 133 17.48 3.27 3.02
C ARG A 133 17.51 3.10 4.54
N PHE A 134 16.78 3.96 5.24
CA PHE A 134 16.63 3.86 6.70
C PHE A 134 15.90 2.57 7.09
N LEU A 135 14.76 2.29 6.46
CA LEU A 135 13.97 1.09 6.73
C LEU A 135 14.80 -0.19 6.52
N GLU A 136 15.53 -0.28 5.40
CA GLU A 136 16.44 -1.39 5.11
C GLU A 136 17.51 -1.56 6.19
N ARG A 137 18.20 -0.49 6.56
CA ARG A 137 19.27 -0.50 7.57
C ARG A 137 18.76 -0.90 8.95
N GLU A 138 17.55 -0.46 9.32
CA GLU A 138 16.96 -0.73 10.63
C GLU A 138 16.22 -2.08 10.71
N GLY A 139 16.17 -2.85 9.63
CA GLY A 139 15.52 -4.15 9.57
C GLY A 139 14.02 -4.12 9.36
N PHE A 140 13.48 -3.02 8.82
CA PHE A 140 12.08 -2.93 8.41
C PHE A 140 11.92 -3.33 6.94
N ALA A 141 11.04 -4.27 6.67
CA ALA A 141 10.72 -4.72 5.33
C ALA A 141 9.51 -3.97 4.77
N ILE A 142 9.63 -3.42 3.56
CA ILE A 142 8.48 -3.00 2.78
C ILE A 142 7.85 -4.27 2.19
N LEU A 143 6.68 -4.65 2.69
CA LEU A 143 5.96 -5.83 2.21
C LEU A 143 5.20 -5.54 0.92
N ARG A 144 4.59 -4.36 0.84
CA ARG A 144 3.82 -3.87 -0.31
C ARG A 144 4.07 -2.37 -0.48
N GLU A 145 4.17 -1.94 -1.72
CA GLU A 145 4.23 -0.52 -2.04
C GLU A 145 3.39 -0.25 -3.29
N GLN A 146 2.59 0.79 -3.25
CA GLN A 146 1.74 1.21 -4.36
C GLN A 146 1.79 2.71 -4.54
N ALA A 147 1.57 3.15 -5.77
CA ALA A 147 1.49 4.57 -6.08
C ALA A 147 0.02 5.04 -6.18
N ALA A 148 -0.21 6.29 -5.81
CA ALA A 148 -1.50 6.97 -5.99
C ALA A 148 -1.27 8.36 -6.59
N GLU A 149 -2.14 8.75 -7.51
CA GLU A 149 -2.17 10.11 -8.05
C GLU A 149 -3.26 10.92 -7.33
N GLU A 150 -2.90 12.12 -6.89
CA GLU A 150 -3.80 13.06 -6.24
C GLU A 150 -3.38 14.49 -6.62
N ASP A 151 -4.31 15.29 -7.13
CA ASP A 151 -4.10 16.70 -7.53
C ASP A 151 -2.91 16.92 -8.49
N GLY A 152 -2.75 16.05 -9.48
CA GLY A 152 -1.67 16.10 -10.46
C GLY A 152 -0.28 15.71 -9.91
N HIS A 153 -0.23 15.19 -8.70
CA HIS A 153 0.99 14.68 -8.08
C HIS A 153 0.89 13.17 -7.82
N VAL A 154 2.02 12.49 -7.99
CA VAL A 154 2.10 11.06 -7.69
C VAL A 154 2.90 10.82 -6.42
N TYR A 155 2.37 9.95 -5.55
CA TYR A 155 2.92 9.57 -4.25
C TYR A 155 3.03 8.06 -4.16
N SER A 156 3.90 7.54 -3.27
CA SER A 156 3.89 6.13 -2.89
C SER A 156 3.38 5.96 -1.46
N VAL A 157 2.73 4.82 -1.21
CA VAL A 157 2.32 4.35 0.11
C VAL A 157 2.97 3.00 0.34
N MET A 158 3.65 2.85 1.46
CA MET A 158 4.44 1.69 1.85
C MET A 158 3.76 0.97 3.01
N LEU A 159 3.54 -0.32 2.88
CA LEU A 159 3.18 -1.23 3.96
C LEU A 159 4.45 -1.84 4.52
N VAL A 160 4.73 -1.63 5.78
CA VAL A 160 6.02 -1.93 6.38
C VAL A 160 5.85 -2.72 7.68
N GLU A 161 6.68 -3.73 7.88
CA GLU A 161 6.77 -4.48 9.14
C GLU A 161 8.25 -4.67 9.53
N TYR A 162 8.52 -4.87 10.82
CA TYR A 162 9.85 -5.24 11.26
C TYR A 162 10.12 -6.71 10.92
N CYS A 163 10.95 -6.93 9.91
CA CYS A 163 11.36 -8.25 9.45
C CYS A 163 12.77 -8.18 8.85
N PRO A 164 13.83 -8.25 9.66
CA PRO A 164 15.20 -8.07 9.18
C PRO A 164 15.60 -9.03 8.07
N ALA A 165 15.06 -10.25 8.05
CA ALA A 165 15.33 -11.24 7.01
C ALA A 165 14.79 -10.86 5.61
N GLN A 166 13.83 -9.93 5.55
CA GLN A 166 13.18 -9.47 4.32
C GLN A 166 13.42 -7.98 4.05
N ALA A 167 14.20 -7.30 4.90
CA ALA A 167 14.50 -5.89 4.74
C ALA A 167 15.41 -5.68 3.53
N GLY A 168 15.13 -4.61 2.76
CA GLY A 168 15.92 -4.21 1.61
C GLY A 168 15.51 -4.85 0.29
N GLY A 169 16.38 -4.68 -0.70
CA GLY A 169 16.11 -5.11 -2.06
C GLY A 169 17.34 -4.93 -2.96
N GLY A 170 17.12 -4.96 -4.27
CA GLY A 170 18.17 -4.74 -5.25
C GLY A 170 18.54 -3.25 -5.40
N GLU A 171 19.36 -2.97 -6.39
CA GLU A 171 19.95 -1.64 -6.65
C GLU A 171 18.91 -0.51 -6.87
N LEU A 172 17.73 -0.84 -7.40
CA LEU A 172 16.64 0.11 -7.59
C LEU A 172 15.80 0.36 -6.33
N TYR A 173 15.93 -0.48 -5.31
CA TYR A 173 15.11 -0.44 -4.10
C TYR A 173 15.07 0.93 -3.40
N PRO A 174 16.17 1.66 -3.23
CA PRO A 174 16.11 2.98 -2.61
C PRO A 174 15.24 3.97 -3.39
N TYR A 175 15.18 3.85 -4.71
CA TYR A 175 14.51 4.81 -5.59
C TYR A 175 13.02 4.55 -5.76
N ILE A 176 12.65 3.27 -5.92
CA ILE A 176 11.28 2.87 -6.26
C ILE A 176 10.67 1.82 -5.31
N GLY A 177 11.45 1.26 -4.36
CA GLY A 177 11.00 0.26 -3.41
C GLY A 177 10.45 -0.99 -4.08
N LYS A 178 9.17 -1.28 -3.83
CA LYS A 178 8.42 -2.42 -4.41
C LYS A 178 7.56 -2.02 -5.62
N LEU A 179 7.69 -0.81 -6.15
CA LEU A 179 6.94 -0.40 -7.34
C LEU A 179 7.49 -1.09 -8.58
N ASP A 180 6.59 -1.66 -9.37
CA ASP A 180 6.89 -2.53 -10.49
C ASP A 180 6.66 -1.91 -11.88
N GLY A 181 5.98 -0.75 -11.95
CA GLY A 181 5.64 -0.09 -13.21
C GLY A 181 4.46 -0.71 -13.97
N PHE A 182 3.71 -1.65 -13.40
CA PHE A 182 2.55 -2.23 -14.07
C PHE A 182 1.34 -1.29 -14.10
N THR A 183 1.12 -0.48 -13.06
CA THR A 183 0.03 0.49 -13.05
C THR A 183 0.44 1.84 -13.62
N PRO A 184 -0.50 2.65 -14.16
CA PRO A 184 -0.21 4.00 -14.62
C PRO A 184 0.45 4.87 -13.54
N GLU A 185 -0.04 4.79 -12.30
CA GLU A 185 0.47 5.54 -11.16
C GLU A 185 1.88 5.09 -10.79
N SER A 186 2.16 3.78 -10.84
CA SER A 186 3.51 3.24 -10.60
C SER A 186 4.49 3.74 -11.67
N ARG A 187 4.11 3.70 -12.95
CA ARG A 187 4.92 4.26 -14.04
C ARG A 187 5.16 5.77 -13.88
N ALA A 188 4.12 6.52 -13.52
CA ALA A 188 4.24 7.95 -13.27
C ALA A 188 5.21 8.27 -12.13
N TYR A 189 5.18 7.47 -11.05
CA TYR A 189 6.12 7.60 -9.93
C TYR A 189 7.55 7.29 -10.36
N ILE A 190 7.78 6.19 -11.07
CA ILE A 190 9.11 5.79 -11.59
C ILE A 190 9.65 6.88 -12.52
N ALA A 191 8.83 7.40 -13.42
CA ALA A 191 9.21 8.51 -14.31
C ALA A 191 9.54 9.79 -13.53
N LYS A 192 8.83 10.10 -12.44
CA LYS A 192 9.16 11.21 -11.53
C LYS A 192 10.53 11.00 -10.89
N CYS A 193 10.83 9.79 -10.41
CA CYS A 193 12.13 9.45 -9.85
C CYS A 193 13.25 9.58 -10.90
N ALA A 194 13.05 9.06 -12.11
CA ALA A 194 14.01 9.16 -13.19
C ALA A 194 14.33 10.62 -13.57
N ARG A 195 13.31 11.47 -13.69
CA ARG A 195 13.51 12.92 -13.94
C ARG A 195 14.33 13.60 -12.85
N ARG A 196 14.09 13.27 -11.56
CA ARG A 196 14.86 13.80 -10.43
C ARG A 196 16.32 13.36 -10.49
N LEU A 197 16.57 12.08 -10.73
CA LEU A 197 17.91 11.52 -10.82
C LEU A 197 18.69 12.06 -12.02
N SER A 198 18.03 12.25 -13.17
CA SER A 198 18.64 12.87 -14.35
C SER A 198 19.14 14.28 -14.07
N LYS A 199 18.34 15.11 -13.40
CA LYS A 199 18.75 16.45 -12.98
C LYS A 199 19.94 16.41 -12.01
N LYS A 200 19.93 15.46 -11.06
CA LYS A 200 21.02 15.25 -10.09
C LYS A 200 22.31 14.84 -10.80
N ALA A 201 22.25 13.87 -11.72
CA ALA A 201 23.41 13.42 -12.50
C ALA A 201 24.00 14.53 -13.36
N GLN A 202 23.14 15.37 -13.98
CA GLN A 202 23.57 16.52 -14.74
C GLN A 202 24.32 17.54 -13.85
N GLY A 203 23.78 17.85 -12.67
CA GLY A 203 24.43 18.74 -11.70
C GLY A 203 25.81 18.21 -11.25
N MET A 204 25.89 16.88 -10.98
CA MET A 204 27.18 16.25 -10.62
C MET A 204 28.20 16.29 -11.72
N ARG A 205 27.83 16.11 -13.00
CA ARG A 205 28.75 16.28 -14.13
C ARG A 205 29.29 17.70 -14.21
N LEU A 206 28.46 18.71 -14.02
CA LEU A 206 28.85 20.10 -14.04
C LEU A 206 29.78 20.49 -12.88
N SER A 207 29.67 19.82 -11.74
CA SER A 207 30.54 20.01 -10.57
C SER A 207 31.81 19.14 -10.59
N GLY A 208 32.04 18.35 -11.65
CA GLY A 208 33.22 17.50 -11.80
C GLY A 208 33.13 16.11 -11.16
N ASN A 209 32.02 15.77 -10.54
CA ASN A 209 31.80 14.46 -9.92
C ASN A 209 31.35 13.42 -10.95
N VAL A 210 32.22 13.09 -11.91
CA VAL A 210 31.90 12.28 -13.09
C VAL A 210 31.56 10.81 -12.71
N GLU A 211 32.26 10.25 -11.74
CA GLU A 211 32.06 8.85 -11.30
C GLU A 211 30.68 8.64 -10.69
N GLU A 212 30.26 9.50 -9.76
CA GLU A 212 28.94 9.47 -9.16
C GLU A 212 27.83 9.74 -10.20
N ALA A 213 28.08 10.68 -11.14
CA ALA A 213 27.14 10.92 -12.24
C ALA A 213 26.97 9.70 -13.14
N SER A 214 28.03 8.93 -13.38
CA SER A 214 28.00 7.70 -14.18
C SER A 214 27.23 6.59 -13.47
N SER A 215 27.40 6.46 -12.15
CA SER A 215 26.63 5.52 -11.33
C SER A 215 25.12 5.84 -11.37
N LEU A 216 24.74 7.11 -11.26
CA LEU A 216 23.34 7.52 -11.41
C LEU A 216 22.79 7.29 -12.82
N GLN A 217 23.64 7.41 -13.84
CA GLN A 217 23.24 7.12 -15.22
C GLN A 217 22.85 5.65 -15.40
N MET A 218 23.60 4.72 -14.81
CA MET A 218 23.25 3.29 -14.86
C MET A 218 21.90 3.00 -14.17
N ILE A 219 21.62 3.67 -13.05
CA ILE A 219 20.31 3.58 -12.38
C ILE A 219 19.20 4.09 -13.29
N LEU A 220 19.42 5.23 -13.96
CA LEU A 220 18.44 5.81 -14.89
C LEU A 220 18.11 4.84 -16.04
N GLU A 221 19.11 4.21 -16.64
CA GLU A 221 18.91 3.23 -17.70
C GLU A 221 18.08 2.03 -17.23
N LYS A 222 18.36 1.52 -16.02
CA LYS A 222 17.56 0.44 -15.42
C LYS A 222 16.10 0.85 -15.13
N LEU A 223 15.87 2.09 -14.67
CA LEU A 223 14.51 2.61 -14.45
C LEU A 223 13.75 2.78 -15.76
N GLN A 224 14.40 3.24 -16.82
CA GLN A 224 13.82 3.36 -18.15
C GLN A 224 13.48 2.00 -18.73
N GLN A 225 14.40 1.05 -18.66
CA GLN A 225 14.21 -0.32 -19.12
C GLN A 225 13.04 -1.00 -18.38
N LEU A 226 12.91 -0.77 -17.05
CA LEU A 226 11.78 -1.28 -16.27
C LEU A 226 10.44 -0.74 -16.79
N CYS A 227 10.36 0.55 -17.10
CA CYS A 227 9.16 1.17 -17.65
C CYS A 227 8.85 0.67 -19.07
N GLU A 228 9.85 0.50 -19.94
CA GLU A 228 9.69 0.01 -21.31
C GLU A 228 9.25 -1.45 -21.31
N THR A 229 9.97 -2.32 -20.60
CA THR A 229 9.64 -3.75 -20.49
C THR A 229 8.25 -3.97 -19.93
N ASN A 230 7.82 -3.16 -18.98
CA ASN A 230 6.49 -3.28 -18.38
C ASN A 230 5.44 -2.52 -19.18
N ASN A 231 5.81 -1.59 -20.04
CA ASN A 231 4.91 -0.99 -21.02
C ASN A 231 4.66 -1.92 -22.23
N GLU A 232 5.65 -2.65 -22.67
CA GLU A 232 5.52 -3.72 -23.67
C GLU A 232 4.75 -4.92 -23.09
N LYS A 233 4.98 -5.26 -21.82
CA LYS A 233 4.20 -6.25 -21.08
C LYS A 233 2.87 -5.66 -20.53
N GLY A 234 2.74 -4.36 -20.38
CA GLY A 234 1.52 -3.62 -20.05
C GLY A 234 0.64 -3.30 -21.26
N GLY A 235 1.13 -3.57 -22.49
CA GLY A 235 0.30 -4.02 -23.60
C GLY A 235 -0.18 -5.41 -23.24
N LEU A 236 -1.13 -5.47 -22.31
CA LEU A 236 -1.91 -6.65 -21.93
C LEU A 236 -1.25 -8.00 -22.22
N VAL A 237 -0.24 -8.38 -21.44
CA VAL A 237 -0.12 -9.83 -21.16
C VAL A 237 -1.26 -10.08 -20.17
N MET A 238 -2.42 -10.38 -20.73
CA MET A 238 -3.56 -10.81 -19.97
C MET A 238 -3.18 -12.10 -19.29
N ALA A 239 -3.30 -12.11 -17.95
CA ALA A 239 -3.15 -13.37 -17.25
C ALA A 239 -4.15 -14.36 -17.83
N THR A 240 -3.71 -15.57 -18.08
CA THR A 240 -4.62 -16.63 -18.55
C THR A 240 -5.24 -17.34 -17.35
N VAL A 241 -6.38 -18.00 -17.58
CA VAL A 241 -6.99 -18.90 -16.60
C VAL A 241 -5.97 -19.92 -16.07
N GLY A 242 -5.08 -20.41 -16.94
CA GLY A 242 -4.01 -21.32 -16.56
C GLY A 242 -3.03 -20.73 -15.54
N GLN A 243 -2.65 -19.47 -15.70
CA GLN A 243 -1.76 -18.80 -14.74
C GLN A 243 -2.45 -18.56 -13.38
N PHE A 244 -3.75 -18.23 -13.38
CA PHE A 244 -4.54 -18.19 -12.14
C PHE A 244 -4.62 -19.57 -11.46
N TYR A 245 -4.85 -20.61 -12.25
CA TYR A 245 -4.89 -21.99 -11.75
C TYR A 245 -3.56 -22.38 -11.11
N ASP A 246 -2.44 -22.17 -11.78
CA ASP A 246 -1.10 -22.51 -11.28
C ASP A 246 -0.72 -21.71 -10.04
N PHE A 247 -1.14 -20.43 -9.96
CA PHE A 247 -0.94 -19.60 -8.78
C PHE A 247 -1.74 -20.13 -7.58
N ILE A 248 -3.01 -20.49 -7.78
CA ILE A 248 -3.88 -21.03 -6.71
C ILE A 248 -3.35 -22.38 -6.24
N ASP A 249 -2.96 -23.27 -7.16
CA ASP A 249 -2.40 -24.58 -6.85
C ASP A 249 -1.06 -24.48 -6.08
N ALA A 250 -0.21 -23.49 -6.40
CA ALA A 250 1.02 -23.23 -5.67
C ALA A 250 0.78 -22.72 -4.26
N PHE A 251 -0.28 -21.96 -4.04
CA PHE A 251 -0.65 -21.37 -2.73
C PHE A 251 -1.46 -22.35 -1.86
N ALA A 252 -2.42 -23.06 -2.47
CA ALA A 252 -3.30 -24.04 -1.86
C ALA A 252 -3.39 -25.28 -2.76
N PRO A 253 -2.43 -26.23 -2.64
CA PRO A 253 -2.29 -27.35 -3.58
C PRO A 253 -3.55 -28.21 -3.67
N PHE A 254 -4.10 -28.34 -4.85
CA PHE A 254 -5.35 -29.09 -5.09
C PHE A 254 -5.25 -30.57 -4.68
N HIS A 255 -4.06 -31.16 -4.70
CA HIS A 255 -3.86 -32.55 -4.24
C HIS A 255 -4.05 -32.74 -2.73
N THR A 256 -4.12 -31.66 -1.95
CA THR A 256 -4.38 -31.72 -0.50
C THR A 256 -5.88 -31.70 -0.17
N ALA A 257 -6.75 -31.55 -1.16
CA ALA A 257 -8.18 -31.55 -0.99
C ALA A 257 -8.69 -32.90 -0.50
N MET A 258 -9.82 -32.90 0.21
CA MET A 258 -10.46 -34.13 0.67
C MET A 258 -11.05 -34.90 -0.52
N GLY A 259 -11.14 -36.24 -0.41
CA GLY A 259 -11.51 -37.09 -1.52
C GLY A 259 -12.96 -36.92 -2.04
N PHE A 260 -13.77 -36.08 -1.36
CA PHE A 260 -15.11 -35.69 -1.83
C PHE A 260 -15.13 -34.30 -2.47
N ASP A 261 -14.04 -33.53 -2.37
CA ASP A 261 -13.91 -32.24 -3.02
C ASP A 261 -13.53 -32.40 -4.49
N ASN A 262 -13.90 -31.43 -5.30
CA ASN A 262 -13.57 -31.37 -6.72
C ASN A 262 -12.89 -30.03 -7.05
N PRO A 263 -11.65 -29.79 -6.55
CA PRO A 263 -10.93 -28.55 -6.77
C PRO A 263 -10.33 -28.49 -8.16
N GLY A 264 -10.09 -27.29 -8.64
CA GLY A 264 -9.39 -27.05 -9.91
C GLY A 264 -10.24 -26.34 -10.96
N LEU A 265 -9.83 -26.42 -12.21
CA LEU A 265 -10.55 -25.80 -13.33
C LEU A 265 -11.70 -26.74 -13.76
N LEU A 266 -12.92 -26.39 -13.34
CA LEU A 266 -14.10 -27.22 -13.62
C LEU A 266 -14.73 -26.91 -14.98
N VAL A 267 -14.68 -25.65 -15.43
CA VAL A 267 -15.28 -25.19 -16.69
C VAL A 267 -14.34 -24.15 -17.33
N GLY A 268 -14.17 -24.22 -18.63
CA GLY A 268 -13.37 -23.27 -19.40
C GLY A 268 -12.03 -23.83 -19.89
N ALA A 269 -11.21 -22.97 -20.46
CA ALA A 269 -9.92 -23.32 -21.05
C ALA A 269 -8.78 -22.54 -20.38
N ARG A 270 -7.64 -23.19 -20.18
CA ARG A 270 -6.47 -22.60 -19.49
C ARG A 270 -5.84 -21.43 -20.24
N ASP A 271 -6.00 -21.35 -21.54
CA ASP A 271 -5.48 -20.31 -22.44
C ASP A 271 -6.38 -19.08 -22.56
N THR A 272 -7.58 -19.10 -21.94
CA THR A 272 -8.49 -17.96 -21.92
C THR A 272 -7.85 -16.79 -21.19
N GLU A 273 -7.79 -15.63 -21.85
CA GLU A 273 -7.30 -14.39 -21.28
C GLU A 273 -8.28 -13.82 -20.24
N VAL A 274 -7.75 -13.37 -19.10
CA VAL A 274 -8.53 -12.87 -17.96
C VAL A 274 -8.23 -11.39 -17.70
N ARG A 275 -9.25 -10.54 -17.79
CA ARG A 275 -9.20 -9.09 -17.45
C ARG A 275 -9.87 -8.81 -16.11
N SER A 276 -10.88 -9.58 -15.80
CA SER A 276 -11.69 -9.41 -14.59
C SER A 276 -12.02 -10.78 -14.01
N VAL A 277 -11.93 -10.87 -12.68
CA VAL A 277 -12.23 -12.08 -11.92
C VAL A 277 -13.33 -11.77 -10.93
N LEU A 278 -14.37 -12.59 -10.88
CA LEU A 278 -15.37 -12.57 -9.82
C LEU A 278 -15.03 -13.63 -8.78
N PHE A 279 -14.90 -13.22 -7.52
CA PHE A 279 -14.76 -14.16 -6.40
C PHE A 279 -16.10 -14.37 -5.73
N ALA A 280 -16.48 -15.62 -5.51
CA ALA A 280 -17.73 -15.99 -4.87
C ALA A 280 -17.53 -17.13 -3.88
N LEU A 281 -18.41 -17.25 -2.88
CA LEU A 281 -18.41 -18.41 -1.98
C LEU A 281 -18.94 -19.62 -2.72
N ASP A 282 -20.10 -19.45 -3.37
CA ASP A 282 -20.81 -20.48 -4.15
C ASP A 282 -21.05 -19.98 -5.58
N ILE A 283 -21.04 -20.90 -6.55
CA ILE A 283 -21.44 -20.59 -7.92
C ILE A 283 -22.92 -20.93 -8.11
N THR A 284 -23.73 -19.86 -8.13
CA THR A 284 -25.16 -19.97 -8.44
C THR A 284 -25.45 -19.43 -9.84
N PRO A 285 -26.61 -19.76 -10.45
CA PRO A 285 -27.02 -19.14 -11.71
C PRO A 285 -27.09 -17.60 -11.66
N GLN A 286 -27.28 -17.03 -10.47
CA GLN A 286 -27.26 -15.58 -10.27
C GLN A 286 -25.81 -15.04 -10.34
N VAL A 287 -24.86 -15.68 -9.67
CA VAL A 287 -23.43 -15.32 -9.71
C VAL A 287 -22.88 -15.41 -11.14
N VAL A 288 -23.29 -16.43 -11.92
CA VAL A 288 -22.89 -16.54 -13.32
C VAL A 288 -23.43 -15.40 -14.17
N ARG A 289 -24.70 -15.01 -13.98
CA ARG A 289 -25.28 -13.83 -14.66
C ARG A 289 -24.57 -12.55 -14.28
N GLU A 290 -24.30 -12.33 -12.99
CA GLU A 290 -23.56 -11.17 -12.49
C GLU A 290 -22.16 -11.08 -13.10
N ALA A 291 -21.42 -12.21 -13.15
CA ALA A 291 -20.12 -12.28 -13.78
C ALA A 291 -20.21 -11.89 -15.26
N ALA A 292 -21.23 -12.38 -15.97
CA ALA A 292 -21.45 -12.05 -17.38
C ALA A 292 -21.79 -10.57 -17.60
N GLU A 293 -22.65 -10.00 -16.74
CA GLU A 293 -23.02 -8.58 -16.78
C GLU A 293 -21.83 -7.65 -16.46
N MET A 294 -20.96 -8.06 -15.53
CA MET A 294 -19.71 -7.38 -15.20
C MET A 294 -18.60 -7.58 -16.24
N GLY A 295 -18.79 -8.48 -17.20
CA GLY A 295 -17.77 -8.85 -18.20
C GLY A 295 -16.57 -9.58 -17.60
N ALA A 296 -16.77 -10.34 -16.51
CA ALA A 296 -15.71 -11.16 -15.92
C ALA A 296 -15.46 -12.42 -16.78
N GLN A 297 -14.18 -12.75 -17.00
CA GLN A 297 -13.78 -13.94 -17.77
C GLN A 297 -13.50 -15.15 -16.88
N LEU A 298 -13.36 -14.95 -15.57
CA LEU A 298 -13.07 -16.01 -14.62
C LEU A 298 -13.93 -15.82 -13.34
N ILE A 299 -14.53 -16.90 -12.88
CA ILE A 299 -15.11 -16.99 -11.54
C ILE A 299 -14.24 -17.92 -10.72
N VAL A 300 -13.79 -17.45 -9.55
CA VAL A 300 -13.10 -18.27 -8.54
C VAL A 300 -14.03 -18.43 -7.35
N SER A 301 -14.35 -19.67 -6.97
CA SER A 301 -15.23 -19.94 -5.83
C SER A 301 -14.56 -20.81 -4.77
N HIS A 302 -15.03 -20.68 -3.55
CA HIS A 302 -14.60 -21.53 -2.44
C HIS A 302 -15.20 -22.93 -2.56
N HIS A 303 -16.48 -23.02 -2.90
CA HIS A 303 -17.16 -24.30 -3.09
C HIS A 303 -17.24 -24.65 -4.59
N PRO A 304 -17.12 -25.93 -4.96
CA PRO A 304 -17.24 -26.36 -6.35
C PRO A 304 -18.67 -26.17 -6.88
N VAL A 305 -18.79 -26.16 -8.21
CA VAL A 305 -20.10 -26.27 -8.87
C VAL A 305 -20.58 -27.71 -8.70
N ILE A 306 -21.76 -27.88 -8.14
CA ILE A 306 -22.40 -29.17 -7.97
C ILE A 306 -23.38 -29.40 -9.12
#